data_cd46278c98eadc7c77d9473c14e598ba
#
_entry.id   cd46278c98eadc7c77d9473c14e598ba
#
_cell.length_a   1.000
_cell.length_b   1.000
_cell.length_c   1.000
_cell.angle_alpha   90.00
_cell.angle_beta   90.00
_cell.angle_gamma   90.00
#
_symmetry.space_group_name_H-M   'P 1'
#
loop_
_entity.id
_entity.type
_entity.pdbx_description
1 polymer ?
#
loop_
_entity_poly.entity_id
_entity_poly.type
_entity_poly.pdbx_seq_one_letter_code
_entity_poly.pdbx_strand_id
1 'polypeptide(L)'
;MSALNNFKLKTLLGHLWKDYTAMTPLAEEIREILSERNEVFVNDHIALRTFNIDSIGVRDLARPFLSLGYQFTGEYHFEKKKLYARSYSHMSGNFPRVFISELLIEEFSEELQSTVRGLVEQLPNNTNPLQLLQCQSLWPQISFEEYSNLLEESEYAA
;
A
#
# COMPACT_ATOMS: atom_id res chain seq x y z
N MET A 1 -18.83 -16.38 -0.94
CA MET A 1 -18.71 -14.94 -0.61
C MET A 1 -19.96 -14.20 -1.07
N SER A 2 -20.41 -13.15 -0.35
CA SER A 2 -21.61 -12.41 -0.76
C SER A 2 -21.31 -11.50 -1.96
N ALA A 3 -22.32 -11.26 -2.81
CA ALA A 3 -22.21 -10.29 -3.91
C ALA A 3 -21.79 -8.90 -3.42
N LEU A 4 -22.20 -8.53 -2.20
CA LEU A 4 -21.84 -7.29 -1.53
C LEU A 4 -20.34 -7.19 -1.26
N ASN A 5 -19.67 -8.26 -0.82
CA ASN A 5 -18.22 -8.25 -0.57
C ASN A 5 -17.44 -8.08 -1.88
N ASN A 6 -17.88 -8.75 -2.95
CA ASN A 6 -17.26 -8.57 -4.27
C ASN A 6 -17.41 -7.14 -4.78
N PHE A 7 -18.55 -6.51 -4.56
CA PHE A 7 -18.77 -5.10 -4.93
C PHE A 7 -17.83 -4.18 -4.14
N LYS A 8 -17.77 -4.32 -2.81
CA LYS A 8 -16.86 -3.53 -1.95
C LYS A 8 -15.40 -3.71 -2.35
N LEU A 9 -14.99 -4.94 -2.66
CA LEU A 9 -13.62 -5.22 -3.10
C LEU A 9 -13.31 -4.53 -4.43
N LYS A 10 -14.18 -4.64 -5.42
CA LYS A 10 -14.00 -3.94 -6.70
C LYS A 10 -13.92 -2.42 -6.54
N THR A 11 -14.70 -1.85 -5.62
CA THR A 11 -14.65 -0.42 -5.31
C THR A 11 -13.30 -0.04 -4.70
N LEU A 12 -12.80 -0.82 -3.73
CA LEU A 12 -11.48 -0.58 -3.13
C LEU A 12 -10.36 -0.67 -4.17
N LEU A 13 -10.34 -1.74 -4.98
CA LEU A 13 -9.34 -1.91 -6.04
C LEU A 13 -9.42 -0.81 -7.10
N GLY A 14 -10.62 -0.33 -7.40
CA GLY A 14 -10.83 0.81 -8.31
C GLY A 14 -10.26 2.12 -7.77
N HIS A 15 -10.37 2.39 -6.46
CA HIS A 15 -9.73 3.55 -5.84
C HIS A 15 -8.20 3.44 -5.91
N LEU A 16 -7.64 2.30 -5.51
CA LEU A 16 -6.19 2.07 -5.58
C LEU A 16 -5.64 2.19 -7.01
N TRP A 17 -6.39 1.70 -8.00
CA TRP A 17 -6.02 1.87 -9.42
C TRP A 17 -6.02 3.33 -9.83
N LYS A 18 -7.06 4.08 -9.47
CA LYS A 18 -7.17 5.51 -9.78
C LYS A 18 -6.01 6.31 -9.16
N ASP A 19 -5.67 6.02 -7.92
CA ASP A 19 -4.57 6.67 -7.23
C ASP A 19 -3.22 6.34 -7.88
N TYR A 20 -3.01 5.06 -8.22
CA TYR A 20 -1.81 4.62 -8.93
C TYR A 20 -1.65 5.30 -10.30
N THR A 21 -2.71 5.36 -11.10
CA THR A 21 -2.65 5.96 -12.45
C THR A 21 -2.53 7.48 -12.41
N ALA A 22 -3.00 8.13 -11.34
CA ALA A 22 -2.76 9.56 -11.13
C ALA A 22 -1.26 9.88 -10.92
N MET A 23 -0.52 8.97 -10.28
CA MET A 23 0.93 9.09 -10.10
C MET A 23 1.74 8.52 -11.28
N THR A 24 1.16 7.58 -12.01
CA THR A 24 1.81 6.86 -13.13
C THR A 24 0.88 6.84 -14.36
N PRO A 25 0.70 7.96 -15.07
CA PRO A 25 -0.26 8.08 -16.19
C PRO A 25 -0.02 7.05 -17.30
N LEU A 26 1.23 6.69 -17.56
CA LEU A 26 1.61 5.68 -18.57
C LEU A 26 0.91 4.32 -18.33
N ALA A 27 0.57 3.97 -17.10
CA ALA A 27 -0.13 2.72 -16.79
C ALA A 27 -1.55 2.71 -17.38
N GLU A 28 -2.25 3.86 -17.36
CA GLU A 28 -3.57 3.98 -17.97
C GLU A 28 -3.48 3.94 -19.50
N GLU A 29 -2.50 4.60 -20.10
CA GLU A 29 -2.26 4.56 -21.55
C GLU A 29 -2.02 3.11 -22.04
N ILE A 30 -1.20 2.34 -21.31
CA ILE A 30 -0.97 0.93 -21.63
C ILE A 30 -2.25 0.11 -21.54
N ARG A 31 -3.07 0.35 -20.50
CA ARG A 31 -4.35 -0.32 -20.31
C ARG A 31 -5.32 -0.03 -21.48
N GLU A 32 -5.37 1.21 -21.93
CA GLU A 32 -6.19 1.62 -23.08
C GLU A 32 -5.76 0.91 -24.38
N ILE A 33 -4.45 0.89 -24.67
CA ILE A 33 -3.90 0.20 -25.85
C ILE A 33 -4.24 -1.29 -25.84
N LEU A 34 -4.12 -1.96 -24.68
CA LEU A 34 -4.48 -3.38 -24.54
C LEU A 34 -6.00 -3.60 -24.76
N SER A 35 -6.82 -2.70 -24.21
CA SER A 35 -8.28 -2.77 -24.36
C SER A 35 -8.71 -2.60 -25.82
N GLU A 36 -8.08 -1.71 -26.59
CA GLU A 36 -8.33 -1.52 -28.04
C GLU A 36 -8.03 -2.79 -28.85
N ARG A 37 -7.11 -3.61 -28.38
CA ARG A 37 -6.78 -4.92 -28.97
C ARG A 37 -7.68 -6.06 -28.52
N ASN A 38 -8.76 -5.77 -27.77
CA ASN A 38 -9.62 -6.75 -27.13
C ASN A 38 -8.89 -7.69 -26.15
N GLU A 39 -7.78 -7.24 -25.58
CA GLU A 39 -7.07 -7.97 -24.54
C GLU A 39 -7.66 -7.62 -23.18
N VAL A 40 -7.91 -8.65 -22.36
CA VAL A 40 -8.41 -8.44 -20.99
C VAL A 40 -7.25 -8.08 -20.09
N PHE A 41 -7.22 -6.84 -19.63
CA PHE A 41 -6.24 -6.40 -18.66
C PHE A 41 -6.61 -6.92 -17.26
N VAL A 42 -5.72 -7.69 -16.67
CA VAL A 42 -5.86 -8.18 -15.28
C VAL A 42 -4.58 -7.85 -14.52
N ASN A 43 -4.70 -7.09 -13.43
CA ASN A 43 -3.57 -6.86 -12.54
C ASN A 43 -3.15 -8.18 -11.88
N ASP A 44 -1.87 -8.54 -11.99
CA ASP A 44 -1.30 -9.71 -11.30
C ASP A 44 -1.22 -9.46 -9.80
N HIS A 45 -0.67 -8.32 -9.40
CA HIS A 45 -0.55 -7.94 -7.99
C HIS A 45 -0.60 -6.44 -7.75
N ILE A 46 -0.86 -6.08 -6.51
CA ILE A 46 -0.79 -4.72 -5.97
C ILE A 46 0.23 -4.73 -4.85
N ALA A 47 1.17 -3.79 -4.88
CA ALA A 47 2.14 -3.58 -3.82
C ALA A 47 1.79 -2.32 -3.01
N LEU A 48 1.71 -2.46 -1.70
CA LEU A 48 1.53 -1.38 -0.75
C LEU A 48 2.77 -1.25 0.12
N ARG A 49 3.13 -0.02 0.46
CA ARG A 49 4.24 0.31 1.32
C ARG A 49 3.75 1.00 2.58
N THR A 50 4.41 0.73 3.70
CA THR A 50 4.10 1.36 4.99
C THR A 50 5.32 1.28 5.92
N PHE A 51 5.13 1.66 7.17
CA PHE A 51 6.11 1.58 8.24
C PHE A 51 5.63 0.58 9.32
N ASN A 52 6.55 -0.05 10.04
CA ASN A 52 6.24 -0.96 11.15
C ASN A 52 5.81 -0.21 12.42
N ILE A 53 4.85 0.69 12.28
CA ILE A 53 4.26 1.46 13.37
C ILE A 53 2.84 0.95 13.61
N ASP A 54 2.45 0.87 14.88
CA ASP A 54 1.10 0.48 15.26
C ASP A 54 0.05 1.33 14.54
N SER A 55 -1.07 0.72 14.19
CA SER A 55 -2.19 1.27 13.42
C SER A 55 -2.01 1.37 11.91
N ILE A 56 -0.79 1.40 11.39
CA ILE A 56 -0.49 1.48 9.96
C ILE A 56 0.39 0.33 9.44
N GLY A 57 0.85 -0.57 10.30
CA GLY A 57 1.70 -1.70 9.93
C GLY A 57 1.05 -2.68 8.95
N VAL A 58 1.83 -3.62 8.44
CA VAL A 58 1.38 -4.65 7.48
C VAL A 58 0.09 -5.33 7.93
N ARG A 59 -0.02 -5.67 9.23
CA ARG A 59 -1.20 -6.36 9.76
C ARG A 59 -2.44 -5.48 9.73
N ASP A 60 -2.28 -4.19 9.95
CA ASP A 60 -3.38 -3.22 9.97
C ASP A 60 -3.88 -2.96 8.55
N LEU A 61 -2.98 -2.68 7.61
CA LEU A 61 -3.34 -2.48 6.21
C LEU A 61 -3.92 -3.74 5.54
N ALA A 62 -3.62 -4.93 6.06
CA ALA A 62 -4.19 -6.17 5.56
C ALA A 62 -5.67 -6.38 5.99
N ARG A 63 -6.13 -5.77 7.10
CA ARG A 63 -7.49 -6.01 7.65
C ARG A 63 -8.61 -5.80 6.62
N PRO A 64 -8.66 -4.71 5.83
CA PRO A 64 -9.68 -4.53 4.80
C PRO A 64 -9.71 -5.68 3.79
N PHE A 65 -8.56 -6.12 3.31
CA PHE A 65 -8.46 -7.22 2.35
C PHE A 65 -8.90 -8.55 2.95
N LEU A 66 -8.45 -8.86 4.17
CA LEU A 66 -8.86 -10.08 4.89
C LEU A 66 -10.37 -10.13 5.09
N SER A 67 -11.00 -9.00 5.46
CA SER A 67 -12.46 -8.91 5.61
C SER A 67 -13.22 -9.10 4.30
N LEU A 68 -12.56 -8.85 3.17
CA LEU A 68 -13.11 -8.98 1.83
C LEU A 68 -12.73 -10.30 1.12
N GLY A 69 -12.12 -11.25 1.85
CA GLY A 69 -11.90 -12.62 1.35
C GLY A 69 -10.49 -12.93 0.89
N TYR A 70 -9.53 -12.09 1.19
CA TYR A 70 -8.13 -12.46 1.05
C TYR A 70 -7.68 -13.34 2.20
N GLN A 71 -6.66 -14.14 1.93
CA GLN A 71 -5.99 -14.98 2.90
C GLN A 71 -4.49 -14.75 2.84
N PHE A 72 -3.84 -14.83 3.98
CA PHE A 72 -2.38 -14.81 4.08
C PHE A 72 -1.77 -15.96 3.30
N THR A 73 -0.74 -15.69 2.52
CA THR A 73 -0.07 -16.68 1.66
C THR A 73 1.43 -16.78 1.87
N GLY A 74 2.06 -15.81 2.50
CA GLY A 74 3.49 -15.88 2.79
C GLY A 74 4.02 -14.61 3.43
N GLU A 75 5.18 -14.75 4.09
CA GLU A 75 5.93 -13.63 4.67
C GLU A 75 7.36 -13.63 4.16
N TYR A 76 7.97 -12.45 4.15
CA TYR A 76 9.27 -12.19 3.55
C TYR A 76 10.06 -11.20 4.38
N HIS A 77 11.35 -11.45 4.52
CA HIS A 77 12.31 -10.55 5.13
C HIS A 77 13.36 -10.13 4.10
N PHE A 78 13.54 -8.84 3.92
CA PHE A 78 14.53 -8.28 3.01
C PHE A 78 15.60 -7.56 3.82
N GLU A 79 16.55 -8.32 4.39
CA GLU A 79 17.58 -7.83 5.31
C GLU A 79 18.29 -6.58 4.78
N LYS A 80 18.78 -6.63 3.52
CA LYS A 80 19.50 -5.49 2.92
C LYS A 80 18.66 -4.21 2.78
N LYS A 81 17.35 -4.36 2.67
CA LYS A 81 16.41 -3.23 2.54
C LYS A 81 15.72 -2.90 3.85
N LYS A 82 15.97 -3.68 4.89
CA LYS A 82 15.35 -3.54 6.20
C LYS A 82 13.83 -3.52 6.12
N LEU A 83 13.26 -4.48 5.34
CA LEU A 83 11.83 -4.59 5.12
C LEU A 83 11.31 -5.93 5.60
N TYR A 84 10.14 -5.88 6.22
CA TYR A 84 9.28 -7.04 6.41
C TYR A 84 8.06 -6.92 5.51
N ALA A 85 7.59 -8.04 4.94
CA ALA A 85 6.45 -8.01 4.05
C ALA A 85 5.58 -9.26 4.15
N ARG A 86 4.32 -9.12 3.76
CA ARG A 86 3.35 -10.21 3.66
C ARG A 86 2.62 -10.19 2.34
N SER A 87 2.33 -11.38 1.83
CA SER A 87 1.49 -11.58 0.66
C SER A 87 0.13 -12.16 1.03
N TYR A 88 -0.87 -11.78 0.24
CA TYR A 88 -2.25 -12.20 0.41
C TYR A 88 -2.85 -12.52 -0.95
N SER A 89 -3.63 -13.59 -1.03
CA SER A 89 -4.37 -13.97 -2.24
C SER A 89 -5.86 -14.08 -1.93
N HIS A 90 -6.69 -13.69 -2.88
CA HIS A 90 -8.12 -13.80 -2.74
C HIS A 90 -8.58 -15.23 -2.99
N MET A 91 -9.49 -15.75 -2.17
CA MET A 91 -9.95 -17.14 -2.21
C MET A 91 -10.53 -17.58 -3.56
N SER A 92 -11.08 -16.67 -4.36
CA SER A 92 -11.63 -17.01 -5.68
C SER A 92 -10.58 -17.11 -6.79
N GLY A 93 -9.35 -16.62 -6.56
CA GLY A 93 -8.32 -16.53 -7.59
C GLY A 93 -8.54 -15.48 -8.69
N ASN A 94 -9.65 -14.73 -8.65
CA ASN A 94 -10.04 -13.80 -9.71
C ASN A 94 -9.64 -12.33 -9.44
N PHE A 95 -8.92 -12.09 -8.37
CA PHE A 95 -8.46 -10.75 -7.98
C PHE A 95 -6.94 -10.73 -7.84
N PRO A 96 -6.30 -9.57 -8.02
CA PRO A 96 -4.86 -9.44 -7.90
C PRO A 96 -4.38 -9.89 -6.53
N ARG A 97 -3.17 -10.41 -6.45
CA ARG A 97 -2.48 -10.61 -5.17
C ARG A 97 -2.21 -9.26 -4.52
N VAL A 98 -2.21 -9.23 -3.20
CA VAL A 98 -1.82 -8.03 -2.44
C VAL A 98 -0.53 -8.33 -1.70
N PHE A 99 0.47 -7.50 -1.92
CA PHE A 99 1.75 -7.56 -1.23
C PHE A 99 1.90 -6.27 -0.42
N ILE A 100 2.08 -6.40 0.88
CA ILE A 100 2.23 -5.26 1.79
C ILE A 100 3.59 -5.39 2.46
N SER A 101 4.43 -4.36 2.31
CA SER A 101 5.73 -4.28 2.97
C SER A 101 5.77 -3.11 3.95
N GLU A 102 6.52 -3.27 5.04
CA GLU A 102 6.78 -2.23 6.02
C GLU A 102 8.29 -2.05 6.21
N LEU A 103 8.70 -0.82 6.35
CA LEU A 103 10.06 -0.47 6.72
C LEU A 103 10.25 -0.69 8.22
N LEU A 104 11.31 -1.41 8.59
CA LEU A 104 11.71 -1.64 9.98
C LEU A 104 12.47 -0.40 10.46
N ILE A 105 11.74 0.61 10.92
CA ILE A 105 12.32 1.93 11.22
C ILE A 105 13.36 1.89 12.32
N GLU A 106 13.28 0.94 13.24
CA GLU A 106 14.26 0.73 14.32
C GLU A 106 15.66 0.37 13.83
N GLU A 107 15.79 -0.03 12.57
CA GLU A 107 17.08 -0.34 11.93
C GLU A 107 17.75 0.90 11.29
N PHE A 108 17.16 2.07 11.42
CA PHE A 108 17.62 3.34 10.86
C PHE A 108 18.01 4.34 11.97
N SER A 109 18.48 5.51 11.58
CA SER A 109 18.87 6.56 12.51
C SER A 109 17.69 7.03 13.38
N GLU A 110 18.01 7.61 14.54
CA GLU A 110 17.01 8.23 15.41
C GLU A 110 16.28 9.38 14.70
N GLU A 111 16.97 10.06 13.77
CA GLU A 111 16.40 11.15 12.97
C GLU A 111 15.31 10.65 12.03
N LEU A 112 15.58 9.59 11.27
CA LEU A 112 14.56 8.95 10.40
C LEU A 112 13.38 8.44 11.24
N GLN A 113 13.66 7.77 12.36
CA GLN A 113 12.60 7.27 13.23
C GLN A 113 11.71 8.40 13.76
N SER A 114 12.31 9.51 14.19
CA SER A 114 11.60 10.68 14.70
C SER A 114 10.73 11.32 13.64
N THR A 115 11.28 11.52 12.44
CA THR A 115 10.57 12.09 11.29
C THR A 115 9.35 11.23 10.93
N VAL A 116 9.54 9.92 10.75
CA VAL A 116 8.45 9.00 10.39
C VAL A 116 7.38 8.95 11.48
N ARG A 117 7.76 8.89 12.76
CA ARG A 117 6.78 8.92 13.87
C ARG A 117 6.00 10.23 13.90
N GLY A 118 6.68 11.37 13.70
CA GLY A 118 6.03 12.68 13.64
C GLY A 118 5.04 12.81 12.48
N LEU A 119 5.29 12.16 11.34
CA LEU A 119 4.35 12.09 10.23
C LEU A 119 3.13 11.23 10.58
N VAL A 120 3.33 10.08 11.20
CA VAL A 120 2.23 9.18 11.59
C VAL A 120 1.35 9.81 12.68
N GLU A 121 1.93 10.55 13.62
CA GLU A 121 1.18 11.28 14.67
C GLU A 121 0.27 12.38 14.12
N GLN A 122 0.54 12.90 12.93
CA GLN A 122 -0.31 13.88 12.24
C GLN A 122 -1.54 13.25 11.58
N LEU A 123 -1.60 11.94 11.45
CA LEU A 123 -2.80 11.28 10.92
C LEU A 123 -4.00 11.55 11.85
N PRO A 124 -5.21 11.75 11.29
CA PRO A 124 -6.39 11.99 12.09
C PRO A 124 -6.62 10.89 13.12
N ASN A 125 -6.98 11.27 14.35
CA ASN A 125 -7.34 10.33 15.40
C ASN A 125 -8.45 9.37 14.92
N ASN A 126 -8.30 8.09 15.19
CA ASN A 126 -9.21 7.02 14.75
C ASN A 126 -9.22 6.75 13.24
N THR A 127 -8.21 7.16 12.49
CA THR A 127 -8.06 6.75 11.10
C THR A 127 -7.99 5.23 11.03
N ASN A 128 -8.89 4.63 10.27
CA ASN A 128 -8.88 3.18 10.07
C ASN A 128 -8.11 2.81 8.78
N PRO A 129 -7.59 1.57 8.68
CA PRO A 129 -6.81 1.15 7.53
C PRO A 129 -7.53 1.28 6.17
N LEU A 130 -8.85 1.13 6.14
CA LEU A 130 -9.61 1.31 4.91
C LEU A 130 -9.60 2.77 4.43
N GLN A 131 -9.66 3.72 5.37
CA GLN A 131 -9.53 5.15 5.04
C GLN A 131 -8.14 5.48 4.49
N LEU A 132 -7.08 4.92 5.08
CA LEU A 132 -5.70 5.09 4.56
C LEU A 132 -5.56 4.59 3.13
N LEU A 133 -6.22 3.48 2.79
CA LEU A 133 -6.20 2.91 1.45
C LEU A 133 -7.07 3.66 0.43
N GLN A 134 -8.04 4.45 0.87
CA GLN A 134 -9.00 5.14 0.01
C GLN A 134 -8.75 6.65 -0.13
N CYS A 135 -7.86 7.20 0.68
CA CYS A 135 -7.71 8.65 0.79
C CYS A 135 -6.24 9.04 0.97
N GLN A 136 -5.53 9.23 -0.14
CA GLN A 136 -4.12 9.68 -0.13
C GLN A 136 -3.92 11.02 0.60
N SER A 137 -4.94 11.89 0.60
CA SER A 137 -4.87 13.20 1.26
C SER A 137 -4.80 13.12 2.80
N LEU A 138 -4.91 11.93 3.39
CA LEU A 138 -4.72 11.75 4.83
C LEU A 138 -3.25 11.83 5.25
N TRP A 139 -2.32 11.50 4.34
CA TRP A 139 -0.90 11.60 4.63
C TRP A 139 -0.48 13.07 4.70
N PRO A 140 0.25 13.48 5.74
CA PRO A 140 0.74 14.83 5.85
C PRO A 140 1.73 15.14 4.73
N GLN A 141 1.79 16.42 4.35
CA GLN A 141 2.83 16.88 3.45
C GLN A 141 4.12 17.08 4.24
N ILE A 142 5.22 16.65 3.65
CA ILE A 142 6.56 16.84 4.20
C ILE A 142 7.26 18.00 3.45
N SER A 143 8.21 18.62 4.11
CA SER A 143 9.10 19.60 3.47
C SER A 143 10.09 18.89 2.52
N PHE A 144 10.65 19.63 1.57
CA PHE A 144 11.70 19.11 0.70
C PHE A 144 12.96 18.68 1.49
N GLU A 145 13.24 19.36 2.59
CA GLU A 145 14.36 19.03 3.48
C GLU A 145 14.13 17.67 4.17
N GLU A 146 12.96 17.46 4.77
CA GLU A 146 12.60 16.17 5.39
C GLU A 146 12.63 15.02 4.35
N TYR A 147 12.06 15.26 3.16
CA TYR A 147 12.13 14.29 2.06
C TYR A 147 13.58 13.93 1.70
N SER A 148 14.45 14.94 1.57
CA SER A 148 15.86 14.73 1.20
C SER A 148 16.61 13.95 2.27
N ASN A 149 16.37 14.25 3.55
CA ASN A 149 16.98 13.53 4.67
C ASN A 149 16.53 12.05 4.71
N LEU A 150 15.24 11.80 4.49
CA LEU A 150 14.73 10.43 4.39
C LEU A 150 15.37 9.66 3.22
N LEU A 151 15.50 10.33 2.06
CA LEU A 151 16.06 9.75 0.85
C LEU A 151 17.54 9.34 0.99
N GLU A 152 18.33 10.09 1.76
CA GLU A 152 19.73 9.77 2.03
C GLU A 152 19.90 8.43 2.75
N GLU A 153 18.96 8.06 3.61
CA GLU A 153 19.01 6.81 4.35
C GLU A 153 18.20 5.68 3.68
N SER A 154 17.07 6.02 3.12
CA SER A 154 16.14 5.04 2.57
C SER A 154 15.24 5.64 1.49
N GLU A 155 15.46 5.22 0.24
CA GLU A 155 14.52 5.50 -0.87
C GLU A 155 13.10 4.98 -0.59
N TYR A 156 12.96 3.99 0.28
CA TYR A 156 11.66 3.47 0.67
C TYR A 156 10.93 4.40 1.65
N ALA A 157 11.67 5.11 2.51
CA ALA A 157 11.11 6.04 3.50
C ALA A 157 10.67 7.37 2.88
N ALA A 158 11.39 7.81 1.85
CA ALA A 158 11.11 9.02 1.08
C ALA A 158 9.99 8.79 0.06
#